data_6ab809c222896ada607bb2086f666f6d
#
_entry.id   6ab809c222896ada607bb2086f666f6d
#
_cell.length_a   1.000
_cell.length_b   1.000
_cell.length_c   1.000
_cell.angle_alpha   90.00
_cell.angle_beta   90.00
_cell.angle_gamma   90.00
#
_symmetry.space_group_name_H-M   'P 1'
#
loop_
_entity.id
_entity.type
_entity.pdbx_description
1 polymer ?
#
loop_
_entity_poly.entity_id
_entity_poly.type
_entity_poly.pdbx_seq_one_letter_code
_entity_poly.pdbx_strand_id
1 'polypeptide(L)'
;MNTKTKYLLKLTLAVVVLLISVISINQSFDFSTVNLDQITAEKPLFGADEFKYEPPTADAGDSTLSSKINWAIFTFVILLVLVIANTLDISKYISKITGKETINQNEINKWIMLIFMIVGLAAVVWEYQVHGNLILLNNSASEHGASYDSMFTITLVLTTIVFFITQFLLFWFAFTYAKKDGQKALYYSHNNKLEVIWTIIPSIVLTVLVLRGHQTWKSVVYAEDNYKGKIKKIEVFAYQFGWKARYAGEDGVLGNVDYKFISGKNELGLAYGPEVDELLVELKDKIKLDQEAIKNLKVTLESLKADFAVADGLKDYTTMEAIQKQIDDIMDGTTLSELEASIKRKTKQIERIEAIKSNPKIFASTFTGSAEDDIITQEIHLAKDSLVTLNLRSKDIIHSAWLPHFRAQMNVVPGMPTKFTFKPTKSTADAKKEFGEEFEYYLYCNKICGASHYNMKIKVVIESQAEVDTWLKTQQPVFKKVETVPAIINTTDSTTVSEPVNKLALK
;
A
#
# COMPACT_ATOMS: atom_id res chain seq x y z
N MET A 1 13.88 5.12 60.43
CA MET A 1 13.42 4.59 59.13
C MET A 1 14.40 3.53 58.69
N ASN A 2 13.96 2.28 58.61
CA ASN A 2 14.82 1.12 58.33
C ASN A 2 15.43 1.26 56.90
N THR A 3 16.60 0.78 56.67
CA THR A 3 17.34 0.85 55.40
C THR A 3 16.49 0.35 54.22
N LYS A 4 15.66 -0.68 54.44
CA LYS A 4 14.69 -1.21 53.47
C LYS A 4 13.65 -0.15 53.02
N THR A 5 13.14 0.63 53.98
CA THR A 5 12.15 1.67 53.71
C THR A 5 12.71 2.85 52.90
N LYS A 6 14.04 3.16 53.12
CA LYS A 6 14.72 4.19 52.32
C LYS A 6 14.94 3.78 50.86
N TYR A 7 15.24 2.49 50.61
CA TYR A 7 15.42 1.97 49.24
C TYR A 7 14.09 1.85 48.52
N LEU A 8 13.02 1.40 49.20
CA LEU A 8 11.67 1.36 48.62
C LEU A 8 11.20 2.75 48.25
N LEU A 9 11.41 3.76 49.09
CA LEU A 9 11.07 5.16 48.81
C LEU A 9 11.83 5.69 47.59
N LYS A 10 13.11 5.39 47.44
CA LYS A 10 13.92 5.78 46.29
C LYS A 10 13.45 5.09 45.00
N LEU A 11 13.12 3.80 45.05
CA LEU A 11 12.58 3.07 43.90
C LEU A 11 11.21 3.60 43.49
N THR A 12 10.33 3.88 44.46
CA THR A 12 9.01 4.50 44.19
C THR A 12 9.17 5.89 43.59
N LEU A 13 10.14 6.68 44.06
CA LEU A 13 10.41 7.99 43.49
C LEU A 13 10.94 7.89 42.04
N ALA A 14 11.82 6.93 41.74
CA ALA A 14 12.31 6.70 40.40
C ALA A 14 11.19 6.28 39.43
N VAL A 15 10.29 5.42 39.88
CA VAL A 15 9.10 4.99 39.09
C VAL A 15 8.14 6.16 38.86
N VAL A 16 7.91 7.00 39.88
CA VAL A 16 7.07 8.19 39.75
C VAL A 16 7.69 9.21 38.77
N VAL A 17 9.02 9.40 38.82
CA VAL A 17 9.72 10.28 37.86
C VAL A 17 9.61 9.70 36.43
N LEU A 18 9.72 8.39 36.27
CA LEU A 18 9.56 7.72 34.96
C LEU A 18 8.13 7.88 34.42
N LEU A 19 7.13 7.73 35.26
CA LEU A 19 5.71 7.97 34.90
C LEU A 19 5.43 9.43 34.52
N ILE A 20 5.98 10.37 35.29
CA ILE A 20 5.85 11.81 34.99
C ILE A 20 6.55 12.12 33.64
N SER A 21 7.70 11.51 33.36
CA SER A 21 8.41 11.69 32.09
C SER A 21 7.60 11.15 30.89
N VAL A 22 6.97 9.98 31.02
CA VAL A 22 6.12 9.39 29.99
C VAL A 22 4.88 10.26 29.76
N ILE A 23 4.25 10.78 30.83
CA ILE A 23 3.09 11.66 30.72
C ILE A 23 3.48 13.01 30.07
N SER A 24 4.64 13.57 30.42
CA SER A 24 5.14 14.81 29.82
C SER A 24 5.48 14.65 28.34
N ILE A 25 6.01 13.50 27.92
CA ILE A 25 6.26 13.18 26.51
C ILE A 25 4.93 13.16 25.73
N ASN A 26 3.87 12.62 26.31
CA ASN A 26 2.58 12.53 25.63
C ASN A 26 1.84 13.88 25.53
N GLN A 27 2.02 14.77 26.51
CA GLN A 27 1.47 16.14 26.43
C GLN A 27 2.22 17.03 25.43
N SER A 28 3.45 16.66 25.07
CA SER A 28 4.25 17.38 24.06
C SER A 28 3.99 16.89 22.63
N PHE A 29 3.35 15.75 22.46
CA PHE A 29 2.93 15.20 21.17
C PHE A 29 1.41 15.34 21.05
N ASP A 30 0.95 16.53 20.68
CA ASP A 30 -0.42 16.73 20.25
C ASP A 30 -0.57 16.25 18.81
N PHE A 31 -0.91 14.98 18.63
CA PHE A 31 -1.25 14.40 17.33
C PHE A 31 -2.50 15.01 16.69
N SER A 32 -3.28 15.81 17.44
CA SER A 32 -4.44 16.53 16.91
C SER A 32 -4.02 17.67 15.97
N THR A 33 -2.77 18.13 16.03
CA THR A 33 -2.22 19.16 15.16
C THR A 33 -1.52 18.64 13.92
N VAL A 34 -1.34 17.31 13.78
CA VAL A 34 -0.92 16.72 12.53
C VAL A 34 -2.12 16.72 11.58
N ASN A 35 -2.29 17.84 10.90
CA ASN A 35 -3.28 17.98 9.84
C ASN A 35 -2.85 17.10 8.67
N LEU A 36 -3.38 15.87 8.63
CA LEU A 36 -3.19 14.95 7.50
C LEU A 36 -3.62 15.60 6.17
N ASP A 37 -4.49 16.61 6.22
CA ASP A 37 -5.01 17.32 5.06
C ASP A 37 -3.96 18.25 4.41
N GLN A 38 -2.98 18.72 5.16
CA GLN A 38 -1.87 19.50 4.58
C GLN A 38 -0.91 18.65 3.74
N ILE A 39 -0.87 17.34 3.97
CA ILE A 39 -0.06 16.41 3.16
C ILE A 39 -0.76 16.08 1.84
N THR A 40 -2.06 16.35 1.71
CA THR A 40 -2.88 15.97 0.54
C THR A 40 -3.20 17.13 -0.40
N ALA A 41 -2.84 18.38 -0.07
CA ALA A 41 -3.29 19.59 -0.77
C ALA A 41 -2.38 20.04 -1.93
N GLU A 42 -1.43 19.26 -2.40
CA GLU A 42 -0.66 19.64 -3.59
C GLU A 42 -1.22 19.03 -4.88
N LYS A 43 -1.53 19.93 -5.83
CA LYS A 43 -2.03 19.65 -7.18
C LYS A 43 -1.20 18.60 -7.90
N PRO A 44 -1.80 17.68 -8.67
CA PRO A 44 -1.06 16.79 -9.55
C PRO A 44 -0.43 17.62 -10.68
N LEU A 45 0.88 17.78 -10.63
CA LEU A 45 1.68 18.31 -11.73
C LEU A 45 2.03 17.15 -12.67
N PHE A 46 1.40 17.14 -13.84
CA PHE A 46 1.88 16.38 -14.98
C PHE A 46 3.06 17.14 -15.60
N GLY A 47 4.24 16.56 -15.51
CA GLY A 47 5.47 17.01 -16.12
C GLY A 47 6.62 16.21 -15.53
N ALA A 48 7.18 15.30 -16.33
CA ALA A 48 8.36 14.53 -15.95
C ALA A 48 9.60 15.39 -16.08
N ASP A 49 9.83 16.27 -15.11
CA ASP A 49 11.12 16.91 -14.92
C ASP A 49 11.32 17.17 -13.43
N GLU A 50 12.35 16.54 -12.89
CA GLU A 50 12.98 16.75 -11.60
C GLU A 50 12.07 17.10 -10.41
N PHE A 51 11.52 16.10 -9.76
CA PHE A 51 10.87 16.26 -8.46
C PHE A 51 11.94 16.51 -7.39
N LYS A 52 12.32 17.76 -7.15
CA LYS A 52 12.96 18.19 -5.92
C LYS A 52 11.88 18.20 -4.83
N TYR A 53 11.87 17.16 -3.99
CA TYR A 53 11.13 17.20 -2.73
C TYR A 53 11.75 18.26 -1.83
N GLU A 54 11.13 19.42 -1.74
CA GLU A 54 11.35 20.33 -0.62
C GLU A 54 10.34 19.94 0.47
N PRO A 55 10.82 19.44 1.62
CA PRO A 55 9.91 19.19 2.74
C PRO A 55 9.27 20.52 3.13
N PRO A 56 7.96 20.52 3.50
CA PRO A 56 7.30 21.72 3.97
C PRO A 56 8.15 22.33 5.09
N THR A 57 8.46 23.61 4.97
CA THR A 57 9.11 24.39 6.02
C THR A 57 8.10 24.52 7.17
N ALA A 58 7.97 23.46 7.98
CA ALA A 58 7.42 23.62 9.32
C ALA A 58 8.32 24.62 10.03
N ASP A 59 7.71 25.58 10.72
CA ASP A 59 8.44 26.53 11.55
C ASP A 59 9.49 25.78 12.36
N ALA A 60 10.74 25.85 11.93
CA ALA A 60 11.83 25.01 12.43
C ALA A 60 12.27 25.36 13.85
N GLY A 61 11.60 26.33 14.47
CA GLY A 61 11.92 26.81 15.81
C GLY A 61 11.44 25.88 16.93
N ASP A 62 10.22 25.36 16.85
CA ASP A 62 9.60 24.62 17.96
C ASP A 62 9.80 23.10 17.89
N SER A 63 9.83 22.51 16.70
CA SER A 63 10.00 21.05 16.52
C SER A 63 11.41 20.57 16.90
N THR A 64 12.44 21.38 16.66
CA THR A 64 13.82 21.03 17.00
C THR A 64 14.08 21.08 18.51
N LEU A 65 13.45 22.03 19.24
CA LEU A 65 13.56 22.13 20.68
C LEU A 65 12.83 20.96 21.36
N SER A 66 11.61 20.65 20.94
CA SER A 66 10.83 19.50 21.42
C SER A 66 11.57 18.18 21.17
N SER A 67 12.10 17.97 19.98
CA SER A 67 12.89 16.77 19.65
C SER A 67 14.16 16.66 20.54
N LYS A 68 14.90 17.75 20.76
CA LYS A 68 16.09 17.76 21.65
C LYS A 68 15.73 17.44 23.09
N ILE A 69 14.60 17.97 23.60
CA ILE A 69 14.12 17.67 24.95
C ILE A 69 13.74 16.20 25.07
N ASN A 70 13.03 15.63 24.08
CA ASN A 70 12.67 14.22 24.08
C ASN A 70 13.88 13.31 24.05
N TRP A 71 14.90 13.61 23.22
CA TRP A 71 16.17 12.89 23.22
C TRP A 71 16.94 13.03 24.54
N ALA A 72 16.92 14.19 25.16
CA ALA A 72 17.56 14.40 26.47
C ALA A 72 16.87 13.57 27.56
N ILE A 73 15.53 13.55 27.57
CA ILE A 73 14.74 12.73 28.52
C ILE A 73 15.02 11.24 28.28
N PHE A 74 15.01 10.77 27.02
CA PHE A 74 15.30 9.40 26.67
C PHE A 74 16.70 8.99 27.12
N THR A 75 17.71 9.83 26.84
CA THR A 75 19.09 9.60 27.27
C THR A 75 19.19 9.57 28.81
N PHE A 76 18.52 10.48 29.51
CA PHE A 76 18.48 10.52 30.97
C PHE A 76 17.86 9.24 31.55
N VAL A 77 16.76 8.74 30.98
CA VAL A 77 16.13 7.48 31.41
C VAL A 77 17.08 6.30 31.22
N ILE A 78 17.76 6.21 30.07
CA ILE A 78 18.77 5.16 29.83
C ILE A 78 19.90 5.23 30.86
N LEU A 79 20.45 6.43 31.09
CA LEU A 79 21.52 6.62 32.09
C LEU A 79 21.06 6.23 33.50
N LEU A 80 19.83 6.59 33.87
CA LEU A 80 19.25 6.21 35.16
C LEU A 80 19.14 4.68 35.30
N VAL A 81 18.67 3.98 34.26
CA VAL A 81 18.58 2.53 34.23
C VAL A 81 20.00 1.90 34.36
N LEU A 82 20.97 2.43 33.63
CA LEU A 82 22.36 1.97 33.70
C LEU A 82 22.98 2.18 35.10
N VAL A 83 22.71 3.34 35.73
CA VAL A 83 23.19 3.62 37.11
C VAL A 83 22.56 2.65 38.10
N ILE A 84 21.25 2.38 37.99
CA ILE A 84 20.56 1.40 38.84
C ILE A 84 21.16 0.00 38.64
N ALA A 85 21.35 -0.45 37.39
CA ALA A 85 21.92 -1.75 37.08
C ALA A 85 23.33 -1.90 37.62
N ASN A 86 24.21 -0.90 37.39
CA ASN A 86 25.57 -0.89 37.94
C ASN A 86 25.61 -0.90 39.48
N THR A 87 24.70 -0.15 40.13
CA THR A 87 24.61 -0.12 41.59
C THR A 87 24.23 -1.49 42.16
N LEU A 88 23.32 -2.21 41.49
CA LEU A 88 22.92 -3.57 41.85
C LEU A 88 24.07 -4.56 41.65
N ASP A 89 24.88 -4.42 40.61
CA ASP A 89 26.02 -5.28 40.36
C ASP A 89 27.18 -5.01 41.35
N ILE A 90 27.49 -3.75 41.65
CA ILE A 90 28.45 -3.38 42.69
C ILE A 90 28.04 -3.99 44.04
N SER A 91 26.74 -3.93 44.39
CA SER A 91 26.22 -4.55 45.60
C SER A 91 26.45 -6.07 45.65
N LYS A 92 26.34 -6.77 44.49
CA LYS A 92 26.68 -8.20 44.38
C LYS A 92 28.16 -8.47 44.68
N TYR A 93 29.05 -7.64 44.13
CA TYR A 93 30.49 -7.79 44.36
C TYR A 93 30.87 -7.53 45.82
N ILE A 94 30.30 -6.48 46.43
CA ILE A 94 30.50 -6.19 47.86
C ILE A 94 30.01 -7.34 48.72
N SER A 95 28.83 -7.91 48.41
CA SER A 95 28.28 -9.08 49.11
C SER A 95 29.22 -10.31 49.03
N LYS A 96 29.81 -10.57 47.84
CA LYS A 96 30.76 -11.65 47.64
C LYS A 96 32.07 -11.45 48.45
N ILE A 97 32.53 -10.20 48.55
CA ILE A 97 33.79 -9.90 49.28
C ILE A 97 33.56 -9.89 50.79
N THR A 98 32.44 -9.38 51.25
CA THR A 98 32.17 -9.23 52.70
C THR A 98 31.51 -10.47 53.32
N GLY A 99 31.04 -11.42 52.52
CA GLY A 99 30.24 -12.57 52.97
C GLY A 99 28.88 -12.21 53.54
N LYS A 100 28.46 -10.93 53.44
CA LYS A 100 27.15 -10.43 53.93
C LYS A 100 26.31 -9.94 52.78
N GLU A 101 25.08 -10.48 52.64
CA GLU A 101 24.14 -9.94 51.66
C GLU A 101 23.75 -8.53 52.07
N THR A 102 24.16 -7.53 51.28
CA THR A 102 23.85 -6.13 51.48
C THR A 102 22.47 -5.79 50.90
N ILE A 103 22.07 -6.46 49.83
CA ILE A 103 20.78 -6.27 49.14
C ILE A 103 20.28 -7.64 48.66
N ASN A 104 19.07 -7.99 49.04
CA ASN A 104 18.41 -9.19 48.52
C ASN A 104 17.80 -8.89 47.14
N GLN A 105 18.49 -9.33 46.08
CA GLN A 105 18.06 -9.06 44.70
C GLN A 105 16.74 -9.72 44.35
N ASN A 106 16.42 -10.90 44.90
CA ASN A 106 15.16 -11.56 44.63
C ASN A 106 14.00 -10.73 45.17
N GLU A 107 14.16 -10.08 46.33
CA GLU A 107 13.15 -9.17 46.89
C GLU A 107 12.96 -7.92 46.00
N ILE A 108 14.02 -7.35 45.44
CA ILE A 108 13.92 -6.21 44.53
C ILE A 108 13.27 -6.60 43.23
N ASN A 109 13.71 -7.69 42.60
CA ASN A 109 13.16 -8.17 41.34
C ASN A 109 11.68 -8.51 41.46
N LYS A 110 11.26 -9.13 42.53
CA LYS A 110 9.85 -9.44 42.82
C LYS A 110 8.98 -8.17 42.85
N TRP A 111 9.45 -7.11 43.52
CA TRP A 111 8.73 -5.85 43.57
C TRP A 111 8.74 -5.10 42.25
N ILE A 112 9.85 -5.13 41.52
CA ILE A 112 9.93 -4.58 40.16
C ILE A 112 8.90 -5.25 39.25
N MET A 113 8.79 -6.60 39.27
CA MET A 113 7.82 -7.32 38.48
C MET A 113 6.37 -6.95 38.83
N LEU A 114 6.06 -6.78 40.12
CA LEU A 114 4.73 -6.33 40.56
C LEU A 114 4.40 -4.91 40.10
N ILE A 115 5.34 -3.99 40.26
CA ILE A 115 5.18 -2.59 39.82
C ILE A 115 5.02 -2.54 38.29
N PHE A 116 5.85 -3.29 37.56
CA PHE A 116 5.76 -3.38 36.11
C PHE A 116 4.38 -3.89 35.65
N MET A 117 3.84 -4.91 36.33
CA MET A 117 2.48 -5.39 36.05
C MET A 117 1.44 -4.26 36.23
N ILE A 118 1.46 -3.58 37.36
CA ILE A 118 0.47 -2.54 37.68
C ILE A 118 0.57 -1.38 36.65
N VAL A 119 1.79 -0.90 36.42
CA VAL A 119 2.04 0.21 35.48
C VAL A 119 1.72 -0.20 34.06
N GLY A 120 2.13 -1.42 33.63
CA GLY A 120 1.88 -1.92 32.29
C GLY A 120 0.39 -2.10 32.01
N LEU A 121 -0.37 -2.73 32.92
CA LEU A 121 -1.82 -2.89 32.76
C LEU A 121 -2.54 -1.54 32.79
N ALA A 122 -2.12 -0.61 33.65
CA ALA A 122 -2.67 0.74 33.67
C ALA A 122 -2.38 1.51 32.38
N ALA A 123 -1.17 1.36 31.82
CA ALA A 123 -0.79 1.97 30.53
C ALA A 123 -1.65 1.44 29.36
N VAL A 124 -1.95 0.15 29.32
CA VAL A 124 -2.84 -0.42 28.29
C VAL A 124 -4.26 0.17 28.39
N VAL A 125 -4.79 0.31 29.61
CA VAL A 125 -6.12 0.92 29.81
C VAL A 125 -6.11 2.39 29.36
N TRP A 126 -5.06 3.12 29.72
CA TRP A 126 -4.88 4.52 29.35
C TRP A 126 -4.76 4.67 27.83
N GLU A 127 -3.94 3.85 27.15
CA GLU A 127 -3.78 3.84 25.70
C GLU A 127 -5.12 3.61 25.00
N TYR A 128 -5.90 2.64 25.49
CA TYR A 128 -7.22 2.37 24.94
C TYR A 128 -8.18 3.56 25.12
N GLN A 129 -8.12 4.26 26.25
CA GLN A 129 -8.97 5.44 26.50
C GLN A 129 -8.62 6.61 25.58
N VAL A 130 -7.32 6.81 25.32
CA VAL A 130 -6.83 7.94 24.52
C VAL A 130 -6.93 7.67 23.02
N HIS A 131 -6.50 6.48 22.57
CA HIS A 131 -6.36 6.15 21.16
C HIS A 131 -7.33 5.06 20.67
N GLY A 132 -8.23 4.58 21.52
CA GLY A 132 -9.17 3.51 21.15
C GLY A 132 -10.05 3.81 19.94
N ASN A 133 -10.36 5.09 19.73
CA ASN A 133 -11.12 5.54 18.56
C ASN A 133 -10.37 5.39 17.22
N LEU A 134 -9.04 5.26 17.26
CA LEU A 134 -8.21 5.06 16.05
C LEU A 134 -8.16 3.61 15.58
N ILE A 135 -8.61 2.66 16.42
CA ILE A 135 -8.56 1.22 16.10
C ILE A 135 -9.47 0.87 14.93
N LEU A 136 -10.65 1.48 14.88
CA LEU A 136 -11.59 1.37 13.76
C LEU A 136 -11.91 2.78 13.28
N LEU A 137 -11.64 3.07 12.00
CA LEU A 137 -12.00 4.32 11.34
C LEU A 137 -13.52 4.47 11.34
N ASN A 138 -14.11 4.95 12.42
CA ASN A 138 -15.55 5.15 12.62
C ASN A 138 -16.44 4.00 12.08
N ASN A 139 -17.75 4.20 11.97
CA ASN A 139 -18.66 3.19 11.43
C ASN A 139 -18.37 2.93 9.95
N SER A 140 -18.33 1.68 9.57
CA SER A 140 -18.15 1.27 8.18
C SER A 140 -19.17 1.94 7.24
N ALA A 141 -18.71 2.35 6.06
CA ALA A 141 -19.54 2.89 4.99
C ALA A 141 -20.07 1.82 4.02
N SER A 142 -19.96 0.54 4.36
CA SER A 142 -20.48 -0.58 3.56
C SER A 142 -21.32 -1.55 4.37
N GLU A 143 -22.22 -2.26 3.70
CA GLU A 143 -23.12 -3.24 4.35
C GLU A 143 -22.36 -4.36 5.04
N HIS A 144 -21.38 -4.98 4.37
CA HIS A 144 -20.58 -6.06 4.93
C HIS A 144 -19.63 -5.59 6.03
N GLY A 145 -19.22 -4.32 5.98
CA GLY A 145 -18.26 -3.76 6.92
C GLY A 145 -18.75 -3.75 8.37
N ALA A 146 -20.05 -3.59 8.59
CA ALA A 146 -20.63 -3.71 9.93
C ALA A 146 -20.43 -5.12 10.53
N SER A 147 -20.55 -6.17 9.72
CA SER A 147 -20.28 -7.55 10.15
C SER A 147 -18.80 -7.76 10.43
N TYR A 148 -17.92 -7.16 9.61
CA TYR A 148 -16.49 -7.21 9.80
C TYR A 148 -16.07 -6.50 11.10
N ASP A 149 -16.58 -5.28 11.33
CA ASP A 149 -16.30 -4.50 12.54
C ASP A 149 -16.79 -5.24 13.81
N SER A 150 -17.96 -5.87 13.75
CA SER A 150 -18.48 -6.72 14.83
C SER A 150 -17.54 -7.89 15.14
N MET A 151 -17.07 -8.61 14.13
CA MET A 151 -16.11 -9.70 14.32
C MET A 151 -14.78 -9.22 14.90
N PHE A 152 -14.26 -8.13 14.39
CA PHE A 152 -13.04 -7.52 14.89
C PHE A 152 -13.18 -7.15 16.36
N THR A 153 -14.29 -6.48 16.73
CA THR A 153 -14.58 -6.08 18.11
C THR A 153 -14.67 -7.29 19.05
N ILE A 154 -15.41 -8.34 18.67
CA ILE A 154 -15.50 -9.56 19.46
C ILE A 154 -14.12 -10.19 19.68
N THR A 155 -13.31 -10.26 18.63
CA THR A 155 -11.96 -10.81 18.71
C THR A 155 -11.06 -9.94 19.60
N LEU A 156 -11.13 -8.62 19.46
CA LEU A 156 -10.38 -7.67 20.26
C LEU A 156 -10.75 -7.79 21.76
N VAL A 157 -12.03 -7.79 22.08
CA VAL A 157 -12.50 -7.95 23.48
C VAL A 157 -12.01 -9.26 24.07
N LEU A 158 -12.16 -10.36 23.33
CA LEU A 158 -11.73 -11.68 23.81
C LEU A 158 -10.22 -11.74 24.04
N THR A 159 -9.42 -11.27 23.08
CA THR A 159 -7.97 -11.27 23.20
C THR A 159 -7.50 -10.34 24.31
N THR A 160 -8.17 -9.20 24.52
CA THR A 160 -7.90 -8.27 25.62
C THR A 160 -8.17 -8.92 26.99
N ILE A 161 -9.29 -9.65 27.15
CA ILE A 161 -9.59 -10.39 28.38
C ILE A 161 -8.48 -11.42 28.67
N VAL A 162 -8.13 -12.23 27.67
CA VAL A 162 -7.06 -13.23 27.79
C VAL A 162 -5.71 -12.57 28.11
N PHE A 163 -5.41 -11.45 27.49
CA PHE A 163 -4.20 -10.66 27.77
C PHE A 163 -4.14 -10.24 29.24
N PHE A 164 -5.19 -9.62 29.78
CA PHE A 164 -5.21 -9.19 31.18
C PHE A 164 -5.05 -10.38 32.14
N ILE A 165 -5.75 -11.49 31.88
CA ILE A 165 -5.64 -12.69 32.73
C ILE A 165 -4.22 -13.27 32.69
N THR A 166 -3.65 -13.44 31.50
CA THR A 166 -2.33 -14.05 31.34
C THR A 166 -1.20 -13.16 31.89
N GLN A 167 -1.26 -11.86 31.64
CA GLN A 167 -0.27 -10.91 32.17
C GLN A 167 -0.36 -10.81 33.70
N PHE A 168 -1.58 -10.75 34.23
CA PHE A 168 -1.75 -10.76 35.68
C PHE A 168 -1.16 -12.05 36.31
N LEU A 169 -1.49 -13.21 35.79
CA LEU A 169 -0.99 -14.49 36.30
C LEU A 169 0.54 -14.57 36.18
N LEU A 170 1.09 -14.17 35.04
CA LEU A 170 2.54 -14.20 34.79
C LEU A 170 3.30 -13.41 35.85
N PHE A 171 2.95 -12.16 36.05
CA PHE A 171 3.67 -11.28 36.97
C PHE A 171 3.32 -11.55 38.44
N TRP A 172 2.07 -11.96 38.71
CA TRP A 172 1.65 -12.36 40.06
C TRP A 172 2.41 -13.60 40.54
N PHE A 173 2.61 -14.60 39.67
CA PHE A 173 3.39 -15.76 40.02
C PHE A 173 4.86 -15.44 40.16
N ALA A 174 5.42 -14.58 39.33
CA ALA A 174 6.80 -14.10 39.51
C ALA A 174 6.99 -13.39 40.86
N PHE A 175 5.98 -12.63 41.32
CA PHE A 175 5.98 -11.99 42.64
C PHE A 175 5.83 -12.99 43.78
N THR A 176 4.86 -13.90 43.68
CA THR A 176 4.49 -14.78 44.80
C THR A 176 5.49 -15.91 45.00
N TYR A 177 6.00 -16.48 43.91
CA TYR A 177 6.93 -17.62 43.92
C TYR A 177 8.39 -17.22 43.75
N ALA A 178 8.74 -15.97 44.00
CA ALA A 178 10.13 -15.52 44.04
C ALA A 178 10.92 -16.37 45.07
N LYS A 179 12.21 -16.65 44.76
CA LYS A 179 13.12 -17.41 45.61
C LYS A 179 13.16 -16.83 47.02
N LYS A 180 12.94 -17.70 48.05
CA LYS A 180 13.08 -17.38 49.47
C LYS A 180 14.26 -18.16 50.04
N ASP A 181 15.04 -17.53 50.91
CA ASP A 181 16.19 -18.20 51.54
C ASP A 181 15.69 -19.35 52.44
N GLY A 182 16.39 -20.49 52.35
CA GLY A 182 16.06 -21.69 53.11
C GLY A 182 14.87 -22.53 52.55
N GLN A 183 14.19 -22.06 51.53
CA GLN A 183 13.10 -22.83 50.92
C GLN A 183 13.53 -23.40 49.55
N LYS A 184 13.24 -24.70 49.37
CA LYS A 184 13.41 -25.35 48.06
C LYS A 184 12.15 -25.20 47.24
N ALA A 185 12.29 -24.98 45.93
CA ALA A 185 11.16 -24.95 45.01
C ALA A 185 10.47 -26.33 44.95
N LEU A 186 9.14 -26.34 44.93
CA LEU A 186 8.39 -27.56 44.72
C LEU A 186 8.54 -28.00 43.25
N TYR A 187 8.99 -29.20 43.03
CA TYR A 187 9.08 -29.78 41.70
C TYR A 187 7.71 -30.37 41.31
N TYR A 188 7.06 -29.76 40.32
CA TYR A 188 5.76 -30.19 39.81
C TYR A 188 5.80 -30.16 38.28
N SER A 189 6.15 -31.33 37.71
CA SER A 189 6.46 -31.44 36.27
C SER A 189 5.22 -31.55 35.38
N HIS A 190 4.12 -32.10 35.87
CA HIS A 190 2.94 -32.35 35.05
C HIS A 190 1.65 -32.05 35.81
N ASN A 191 0.69 -31.45 35.13
CA ASN A 191 -0.67 -31.26 35.64
C ASN A 191 -1.70 -31.48 34.53
N ASN A 192 -2.11 -32.71 34.33
CA ASN A 192 -3.05 -33.11 33.28
C ASN A 192 -4.36 -32.30 33.32
N LYS A 193 -4.85 -31.91 34.51
CA LYS A 193 -6.07 -31.10 34.61
C LYS A 193 -5.89 -29.69 34.05
N LEU A 194 -4.77 -29.03 34.38
CA LEU A 194 -4.45 -27.73 33.83
C LEU A 194 -4.20 -27.82 32.32
N GLU A 195 -3.48 -28.84 31.89
CA GLU A 195 -3.19 -29.05 30.45
C GLU A 195 -4.48 -29.21 29.65
N VAL A 196 -5.42 -29.98 30.12
CA VAL A 196 -6.74 -30.13 29.49
C VAL A 196 -7.49 -28.80 29.45
N ILE A 197 -7.50 -28.05 30.56
CA ILE A 197 -8.24 -26.77 30.64
C ILE A 197 -7.70 -25.76 29.65
N TRP A 198 -6.37 -25.51 29.63
CA TRP A 198 -5.80 -24.48 28.74
C TRP A 198 -5.71 -24.92 27.28
N THR A 199 -5.93 -26.18 26.97
CA THR A 199 -6.05 -26.69 25.59
C THR A 199 -7.50 -26.65 25.10
N ILE A 200 -8.44 -27.19 25.88
CA ILE A 200 -9.83 -27.34 25.42
C ILE A 200 -10.56 -25.99 25.35
N ILE A 201 -10.42 -25.15 26.38
CA ILE A 201 -11.12 -23.84 26.39
C ILE A 201 -10.75 -22.98 25.21
N PRO A 202 -9.46 -22.68 24.92
CA PRO A 202 -9.07 -21.91 23.73
C PRO A 202 -9.47 -22.59 22.43
N SER A 203 -9.41 -23.94 22.35
CA SER A 203 -9.80 -24.65 21.13
C SER A 203 -11.29 -24.48 20.81
N ILE A 204 -12.16 -24.53 21.80
CA ILE A 204 -13.59 -24.26 21.61
C ILE A 204 -13.83 -22.84 21.16
N VAL A 205 -13.22 -21.87 21.84
CA VAL A 205 -13.35 -20.44 21.54
C VAL A 205 -12.88 -20.15 20.12
N LEU A 206 -11.69 -20.62 19.73
CA LEU A 206 -11.14 -20.44 18.39
C LEU A 206 -12.01 -21.11 17.33
N THR A 207 -12.55 -22.30 17.60
CA THR A 207 -13.48 -22.98 16.68
C THR A 207 -14.71 -22.12 16.41
N VAL A 208 -15.31 -21.53 17.43
CA VAL A 208 -16.49 -20.66 17.27
C VAL A 208 -16.11 -19.40 16.46
N LEU A 209 -14.97 -18.77 16.74
CA LEU A 209 -14.50 -17.61 16.00
C LEU A 209 -14.23 -17.94 14.53
N VAL A 210 -13.57 -19.06 14.24
CA VAL A 210 -13.28 -19.50 12.86
C VAL A 210 -14.58 -19.78 12.10
N LEU A 211 -15.56 -20.48 12.69
CA LEU A 211 -16.83 -20.74 12.04
C LEU A 211 -17.60 -19.45 11.74
N ARG A 212 -17.63 -18.50 12.68
CA ARG A 212 -18.24 -17.19 12.47
C ARG A 212 -17.50 -16.41 11.38
N GLY A 213 -16.16 -16.42 11.40
CA GLY A 213 -15.34 -15.81 10.35
C GLY A 213 -15.60 -16.38 8.97
N HIS A 214 -15.72 -17.68 8.88
CA HIS A 214 -16.06 -18.36 7.63
C HIS A 214 -17.44 -17.92 7.10
N GLN A 215 -18.45 -17.79 7.98
CA GLN A 215 -19.78 -17.32 7.58
C GLN A 215 -19.74 -15.88 7.04
N THR A 216 -19.03 -14.96 7.72
CA THR A 216 -18.86 -13.57 7.27
C THR A 216 -18.09 -13.53 5.94
N TRP A 217 -17.00 -14.28 5.81
CA TRP A 217 -16.24 -14.38 4.57
C TRP A 217 -17.12 -14.88 3.40
N LYS A 218 -17.89 -15.92 3.64
CA LYS A 218 -18.80 -16.47 2.62
C LYS A 218 -19.84 -15.45 2.17
N SER A 219 -20.42 -14.66 3.08
CA SER A 219 -21.41 -13.64 2.74
C SER A 219 -20.83 -12.53 1.85
N VAL A 220 -19.55 -12.22 1.99
CA VAL A 220 -18.85 -11.22 1.18
C VAL A 220 -18.43 -11.77 -0.19
N VAL A 221 -17.80 -12.94 -0.21
CA VAL A 221 -17.25 -13.53 -1.44
C VAL A 221 -18.34 -13.97 -2.41
N TYR A 222 -19.45 -14.50 -1.88
CA TYR A 222 -20.60 -14.94 -2.67
C TYR A 222 -21.77 -13.94 -2.64
N ALA A 223 -21.48 -12.65 -2.41
CA ALA A 223 -22.51 -11.61 -2.41
C ALA A 223 -23.25 -11.52 -3.75
N GLU A 224 -22.55 -11.73 -4.86
CA GLU A 224 -23.13 -11.73 -6.21
C GLU A 224 -24.18 -12.80 -6.42
N ASP A 225 -23.93 -14.01 -5.91
CA ASP A 225 -24.78 -15.19 -6.13
C ASP A 225 -26.16 -15.05 -5.46
N ASN A 226 -26.22 -14.26 -4.39
CA ASN A 226 -27.42 -14.05 -3.59
C ASN A 226 -28.18 -12.75 -3.95
N TYR A 227 -27.62 -11.91 -4.84
CA TYR A 227 -28.20 -10.61 -5.16
C TYR A 227 -29.11 -10.71 -6.38
N LYS A 228 -30.38 -10.28 -6.20
CA LYS A 228 -31.39 -10.32 -7.25
C LYS A 228 -31.45 -9.06 -8.14
N GLY A 229 -30.69 -8.04 -7.81
CA GLY A 229 -30.62 -6.79 -8.56
C GLY A 229 -29.57 -6.78 -9.66
N LYS A 230 -29.51 -5.69 -10.43
CA LYS A 230 -28.45 -5.47 -11.42
C LYS A 230 -27.15 -5.11 -10.70
N ILE A 231 -26.12 -5.90 -10.89
CA ILE A 231 -24.78 -5.65 -10.32
C ILE A 231 -24.02 -4.75 -11.29
N LYS A 232 -23.52 -3.64 -10.80
CA LYS A 232 -22.63 -2.77 -11.57
C LYS A 232 -21.21 -3.32 -11.52
N LYS A 233 -20.61 -3.56 -12.67
CA LYS A 233 -19.23 -4.03 -12.80
C LYS A 233 -18.36 -2.88 -13.27
N ILE A 234 -17.31 -2.59 -12.53
CA ILE A 234 -16.32 -1.56 -12.84
C ILE A 234 -14.96 -2.25 -12.83
N GLU A 235 -14.15 -1.99 -13.84
CA GLU A 235 -12.78 -2.45 -13.83
C GLU A 235 -11.89 -1.39 -13.22
N VAL A 236 -11.01 -1.80 -12.31
CA VAL A 236 -9.97 -0.95 -11.71
C VAL A 236 -8.62 -1.49 -12.10
N PHE A 237 -7.87 -0.68 -12.82
CA PHE A 237 -6.58 -1.03 -13.40
C PHE A 237 -5.45 -0.33 -12.65
N ALA A 238 -4.52 -1.13 -12.09
CA ALA A 238 -3.37 -0.68 -11.32
C ALA A 238 -2.11 -0.63 -12.19
N TYR A 239 -1.31 0.40 -11.99
CA TYR A 239 0.03 0.57 -12.61
C TYR A 239 0.95 1.38 -11.70
N GLN A 240 2.23 1.31 -11.90
CA GLN A 240 3.20 2.12 -11.16
C GLN A 240 3.25 3.54 -11.77
N PHE A 241 2.67 4.65 -11.12
CA PHE A 241 2.10 4.58 -9.77
C PHE A 241 0.72 5.24 -9.76
N GLY A 242 -0.31 4.52 -10.18
CA GLY A 242 -1.65 5.07 -10.23
C GLY A 242 -2.73 4.02 -10.46
N TRP A 243 -3.96 4.51 -10.56
CA TRP A 243 -5.14 3.73 -10.81
C TRP A 243 -5.94 4.35 -11.94
N LYS A 244 -6.61 3.53 -12.73
CA LYS A 244 -7.63 3.95 -13.68
C LYS A 244 -8.90 3.13 -13.45
N ALA A 245 -10.05 3.77 -13.55
CA ALA A 245 -11.33 3.08 -13.52
C ALA A 245 -11.89 2.99 -14.93
N ARG A 246 -12.50 1.85 -15.27
CA ARG A 246 -13.17 1.64 -16.54
C ARG A 246 -14.61 1.23 -16.30
N TYR A 247 -15.52 1.93 -16.96
CA TYR A 247 -16.95 1.69 -16.95
C TYR A 247 -17.39 1.16 -18.30
N ALA A 248 -18.41 0.32 -18.29
CA ALA A 248 -19.12 -0.03 -19.49
C ALA A 248 -19.78 1.21 -20.07
N GLY A 249 -19.72 1.37 -21.38
CA GLY A 249 -20.35 2.46 -22.10
C GLY A 249 -21.86 2.31 -22.23
N GLU A 250 -22.40 2.72 -23.39
CA GLU A 250 -23.84 2.70 -23.66
C GLU A 250 -24.42 1.29 -23.75
N ASP A 251 -23.61 0.31 -24.21
CA ASP A 251 -24.04 -1.09 -24.32
C ASP A 251 -24.14 -1.78 -22.95
N GLY A 252 -23.58 -1.17 -21.90
CA GLY A 252 -23.59 -1.68 -20.53
C GLY A 252 -22.73 -2.93 -20.32
N VAL A 253 -21.81 -3.22 -21.24
CA VAL A 253 -20.89 -4.37 -21.21
C VAL A 253 -19.45 -3.88 -21.31
N LEU A 254 -18.60 -4.28 -20.37
CA LEU A 254 -17.17 -4.01 -20.47
C LEU A 254 -16.56 -4.83 -21.63
N GLY A 255 -15.92 -4.14 -22.56
CA GLY A 255 -15.20 -4.79 -23.65
C GLY A 255 -14.07 -5.70 -23.15
N ASN A 256 -13.73 -6.71 -23.95
CA ASN A 256 -12.66 -7.64 -23.62
C ASN A 256 -11.29 -6.96 -23.60
N VAL A 257 -10.37 -7.54 -22.88
CA VAL A 257 -9.02 -7.03 -22.68
C VAL A 257 -7.98 -8.15 -22.83
N ASP A 258 -6.85 -7.82 -23.43
CA ASP A 258 -5.70 -8.72 -23.49
C ASP A 258 -4.40 -7.91 -23.33
N TYR A 259 -3.50 -8.38 -22.46
CA TYR A 259 -2.21 -7.72 -22.25
C TYR A 259 -1.38 -7.55 -23.51
N LYS A 260 -1.63 -8.38 -24.54
CA LYS A 260 -0.96 -8.33 -25.85
C LYS A 260 -1.30 -7.05 -26.63
N PHE A 261 -2.45 -6.43 -26.32
CA PHE A 261 -2.92 -5.19 -26.98
C PHE A 261 -2.48 -3.91 -26.24
N ILE A 262 -1.73 -4.03 -25.15
CA ILE A 262 -1.20 -2.88 -24.43
C ILE A 262 -0.23 -2.11 -25.34
N SER A 263 -0.52 -0.82 -25.53
CA SER A 263 0.30 0.15 -26.26
C SER A 263 0.34 1.49 -25.55
N GLY A 264 1.06 2.47 -26.10
CA GLY A 264 1.05 3.83 -25.58
C GLY A 264 -0.34 4.49 -25.61
N LYS A 265 -1.14 4.19 -26.63
CA LYS A 265 -2.52 4.69 -26.78
C LYS A 265 -3.54 3.81 -26.06
N ASN A 266 -3.35 2.51 -26.06
CA ASN A 266 -4.24 1.49 -25.47
C ASN A 266 -3.62 0.89 -24.19
N GLU A 267 -3.53 1.70 -23.14
CA GLU A 267 -2.83 1.31 -21.91
C GLU A 267 -3.49 0.13 -21.17
N LEU A 268 -4.80 -0.05 -21.31
CA LEU A 268 -5.54 -1.13 -20.66
C LEU A 268 -5.57 -2.41 -21.48
N GLY A 269 -5.11 -2.38 -22.73
CA GLY A 269 -5.12 -3.53 -23.62
C GLY A 269 -6.52 -3.93 -24.07
N LEU A 270 -7.36 -2.95 -24.40
CA LEU A 270 -8.74 -3.14 -24.86
C LEU A 270 -8.76 -3.83 -26.21
N ALA A 271 -9.66 -4.78 -26.40
CA ALA A 271 -9.81 -5.53 -27.63
C ALA A 271 -10.67 -4.73 -28.63
N TYR A 272 -10.12 -3.65 -29.16
CA TYR A 272 -10.71 -2.85 -30.22
C TYR A 272 -9.94 -3.05 -31.53
N GLY A 273 -10.63 -3.54 -32.56
CA GLY A 273 -9.98 -3.98 -33.80
C GLY A 273 -9.10 -2.94 -34.49
N PRO A 274 -9.57 -1.71 -34.74
CA PRO A 274 -8.77 -0.66 -35.37
C PRO A 274 -7.49 -0.34 -34.57
N GLU A 275 -7.56 -0.24 -33.26
CA GLU A 275 -6.42 0.06 -32.40
C GLU A 275 -5.38 -1.08 -32.38
N VAL A 276 -5.87 -2.31 -32.45
CA VAL A 276 -4.98 -3.49 -32.54
C VAL A 276 -4.26 -3.53 -33.90
N ASP A 277 -4.90 -3.05 -34.95
CA ASP A 277 -4.26 -2.94 -36.28
C ASP A 277 -3.19 -1.84 -36.31
N GLU A 278 -3.45 -0.68 -35.71
CA GLU A 278 -2.44 0.37 -35.51
C GLU A 278 -1.26 -0.16 -34.69
N LEU A 279 -1.51 -0.90 -33.61
CA LEU A 279 -0.46 -1.51 -32.80
C LEU A 279 0.45 -2.44 -33.60
N LEU A 280 -0.13 -3.25 -34.51
CA LEU A 280 0.68 -4.13 -35.38
C LEU A 280 1.61 -3.35 -36.30
N VAL A 281 1.14 -2.24 -36.86
CA VAL A 281 1.97 -1.34 -37.67
C VAL A 281 3.07 -0.72 -36.81
N GLU A 282 2.72 -0.15 -35.65
CA GLU A 282 3.67 0.46 -34.70
C GLU A 282 4.78 -0.52 -34.28
N LEU A 283 4.43 -1.77 -33.96
CA LEU A 283 5.39 -2.80 -33.55
C LEU A 283 6.35 -3.15 -34.70
N LYS A 284 5.84 -3.27 -35.95
CA LYS A 284 6.67 -3.53 -37.13
C LYS A 284 7.63 -2.38 -37.41
N ASP A 285 7.20 -1.13 -37.25
CA ASP A 285 8.07 0.03 -37.44
C ASP A 285 9.11 0.16 -36.33
N LYS A 286 8.74 -0.10 -35.07
CA LYS A 286 9.72 -0.15 -33.98
C LYS A 286 10.75 -1.25 -34.15
N ILE A 287 10.40 -2.41 -34.71
CA ILE A 287 11.37 -3.46 -35.05
C ILE A 287 12.35 -2.96 -36.11
N LYS A 288 11.89 -2.25 -37.17
CA LYS A 288 12.80 -1.67 -38.17
C LYS A 288 13.77 -0.68 -37.54
N LEU A 289 13.29 0.21 -36.68
CA LEU A 289 14.14 1.17 -35.97
C LEU A 289 15.20 0.47 -35.10
N ASP A 290 14.80 -0.56 -34.32
CA ASP A 290 15.74 -1.34 -33.52
C ASP A 290 16.78 -2.05 -34.41
N GLN A 291 16.38 -2.58 -35.59
CA GLN A 291 17.29 -3.20 -36.55
C GLN A 291 18.29 -2.21 -37.16
N GLU A 292 17.83 -1.00 -37.49
CA GLU A 292 18.72 0.07 -37.96
C GLU A 292 19.69 0.53 -36.86
N ALA A 293 19.24 0.63 -35.62
CA ALA A 293 20.10 0.94 -34.48
C ALA A 293 21.19 -0.14 -34.29
N ILE A 294 20.83 -1.42 -34.36
CA ILE A 294 21.79 -2.54 -34.32
C ILE A 294 22.80 -2.46 -35.46
N LYS A 295 22.33 -2.17 -36.68
CA LYS A 295 23.21 -2.02 -37.84
C LYS A 295 24.22 -0.88 -37.64
N ASN A 296 23.78 0.28 -37.15
CA ASN A 296 24.64 1.42 -36.87
C ASN A 296 25.65 1.11 -35.76
N LEU A 297 25.23 0.44 -34.67
CA LEU A 297 26.13 0.01 -33.60
C LEU A 297 27.21 -0.96 -34.12
N LYS A 298 26.84 -1.90 -35.00
CA LYS A 298 27.81 -2.82 -35.62
C LYS A 298 28.81 -2.11 -36.51
N VAL A 299 28.37 -1.13 -37.31
CA VAL A 299 29.28 -0.29 -38.11
C VAL A 299 30.24 0.51 -37.23
N THR A 300 29.75 1.12 -36.16
CA THR A 300 30.58 1.85 -35.19
C THR A 300 31.59 0.89 -34.52
N LEU A 301 31.19 -0.31 -34.17
CA LEU A 301 32.07 -1.32 -33.57
C LEU A 301 33.20 -1.73 -34.53
N GLU A 302 32.88 -1.94 -35.79
CA GLU A 302 33.91 -2.24 -36.83
C GLU A 302 34.88 -1.08 -37.03
N SER A 303 34.39 0.18 -37.03
CA SER A 303 35.24 1.37 -37.08
C SER A 303 36.17 1.43 -35.86
N LEU A 304 35.65 1.24 -34.66
CA LEU A 304 36.44 1.25 -33.42
C LEU A 304 37.50 0.13 -33.39
N LYS A 305 37.19 -1.05 -33.90
CA LYS A 305 38.17 -2.13 -34.04
C LYS A 305 39.28 -1.79 -35.02
N ALA A 306 38.95 -1.13 -36.14
CA ALA A 306 39.96 -0.65 -37.09
C ALA A 306 40.86 0.43 -36.48
N ASP A 307 40.29 1.39 -35.77
CA ASP A 307 41.02 2.42 -35.04
C ASP A 307 41.92 1.84 -33.93
N PHE A 308 41.44 0.83 -33.24
CA PHE A 308 42.24 0.07 -32.26
C PHE A 308 43.46 -0.59 -32.90
N ALA A 309 43.28 -1.25 -34.06
CA ALA A 309 44.38 -1.86 -34.76
C ALA A 309 45.44 -0.86 -35.27
N VAL A 310 45.01 0.37 -35.64
CA VAL A 310 45.94 1.47 -35.98
C VAL A 310 46.72 1.95 -34.75
N ALA A 311 46.02 2.15 -33.62
CA ALA A 311 46.66 2.57 -32.36
C ALA A 311 47.65 1.50 -31.86
N ASP A 312 47.32 0.22 -31.99
CA ASP A 312 48.20 -0.90 -31.63
C ASP A 312 49.48 -0.89 -32.52
N GLY A 313 49.35 -0.67 -33.82
CA GLY A 313 50.48 -0.51 -34.73
C GLY A 313 51.40 0.65 -34.37
N LEU A 314 50.84 1.72 -33.80
CA LEU A 314 51.58 2.91 -33.34
C LEU A 314 52.07 2.79 -31.90
N LYS A 315 51.71 1.73 -31.17
CA LYS A 315 51.97 1.50 -29.72
C LYS A 315 51.46 2.64 -28.85
N ASP A 316 50.35 3.26 -29.24
CA ASP A 316 49.68 4.31 -28.46
C ASP A 316 48.71 3.66 -27.45
N TYR A 317 49.26 3.27 -26.31
CA TYR A 317 48.51 2.54 -25.24
C TYR A 317 47.38 3.39 -24.67
N THR A 318 47.50 4.72 -24.64
CA THR A 318 46.43 5.60 -24.09
C THR A 318 45.22 5.61 -25.01
N THR A 319 45.43 5.72 -26.33
CA THR A 319 44.34 5.64 -27.30
C THR A 319 43.72 4.25 -27.36
N MET A 320 44.55 3.19 -27.27
CA MET A 320 44.07 1.81 -27.21
C MET A 320 43.14 1.56 -26.01
N GLU A 321 43.52 2.04 -24.81
CA GLU A 321 42.69 1.88 -23.60
C GLU A 321 41.34 2.62 -23.74
N ALA A 322 41.35 3.81 -24.29
CA ALA A 322 40.16 4.61 -24.52
C ALA A 322 39.21 3.96 -25.56
N ILE A 323 39.77 3.41 -26.64
CA ILE A 323 38.98 2.70 -27.68
C ILE A 323 38.48 1.36 -27.13
N GLN A 324 39.31 0.61 -26.41
CA GLN A 324 38.90 -0.67 -25.80
C GLN A 324 37.71 -0.46 -24.87
N LYS A 325 37.76 0.60 -24.03
CA LYS A 325 36.65 0.94 -23.19
C LYS A 325 35.34 1.21 -23.97
N GLN A 326 35.42 1.92 -25.10
CA GLN A 326 34.25 2.14 -25.95
C GLN A 326 33.72 0.86 -26.60
N ILE A 327 34.61 -0.05 -26.98
CA ILE A 327 34.24 -1.38 -27.50
C ILE A 327 33.54 -2.17 -26.39
N ASP A 328 34.10 -2.18 -25.19
CA ASP A 328 33.53 -2.89 -24.04
C ASP A 328 32.15 -2.30 -23.66
N ASP A 329 32.04 -0.98 -23.65
CA ASP A 329 30.75 -0.28 -23.41
C ASP A 329 29.67 -0.66 -24.45
N ILE A 330 30.04 -0.95 -25.69
CA ILE A 330 29.12 -1.42 -26.74
C ILE A 330 28.86 -2.94 -26.61
N MET A 331 29.87 -3.74 -26.28
CA MET A 331 29.79 -5.19 -26.24
C MET A 331 29.19 -5.71 -24.95
N ASP A 332 29.65 -5.20 -23.79
CA ASP A 332 29.14 -5.53 -22.46
C ASP A 332 27.98 -4.59 -22.08
N GLY A 333 27.88 -3.46 -22.74
CA GLY A 333 26.78 -2.54 -22.61
C GLY A 333 25.48 -3.21 -22.99
N THR A 334 24.50 -3.04 -22.14
CA THR A 334 23.12 -3.52 -22.22
C THR A 334 22.46 -3.23 -23.59
N THR A 335 23.00 -2.26 -24.37
CA THR A 335 22.37 -1.68 -25.56
C THR A 335 22.12 -2.68 -26.70
N LEU A 336 23.12 -3.47 -27.11
CA LEU A 336 22.96 -4.40 -28.22
C LEU A 336 22.07 -5.60 -27.83
N SER A 337 22.33 -6.19 -26.66
CA SER A 337 21.53 -7.29 -26.14
C SER A 337 20.10 -6.88 -25.81
N GLU A 338 19.91 -5.65 -25.35
CA GLU A 338 18.56 -5.08 -25.08
C GLU A 338 17.78 -4.85 -26.37
N LEU A 339 18.41 -4.34 -27.43
CA LEU A 339 17.77 -4.16 -28.74
C LEU A 339 17.38 -5.51 -29.35
N GLU A 340 18.25 -6.51 -29.30
CA GLU A 340 17.94 -7.87 -29.79
C GLU A 340 16.81 -8.51 -28.97
N ALA A 341 16.83 -8.38 -27.65
CA ALA A 341 15.75 -8.83 -26.78
C ALA A 341 14.45 -8.07 -27.04
N SER A 342 14.53 -6.76 -27.35
CA SER A 342 13.40 -5.91 -27.72
C SER A 342 12.74 -6.40 -29.01
N ILE A 343 13.53 -6.64 -30.07
CA ILE A 343 13.04 -7.21 -31.33
C ILE A 343 12.36 -8.53 -31.08
N LYS A 344 13.00 -9.44 -30.33
CA LYS A 344 12.42 -10.75 -30.01
C LYS A 344 11.08 -10.65 -29.28
N ARG A 345 10.97 -9.74 -28.30
CA ARG A 345 9.70 -9.52 -27.59
C ARG A 345 8.61 -8.98 -28.52
N LYS A 346 8.93 -7.98 -29.34
CA LYS A 346 7.99 -7.36 -30.29
C LYS A 346 7.54 -8.38 -31.36
N THR A 347 8.46 -9.14 -31.92
CA THR A 347 8.15 -10.20 -32.91
C THR A 347 7.19 -11.22 -32.29
N LYS A 348 7.48 -11.69 -31.09
CA LYS A 348 6.60 -12.64 -30.39
C LYS A 348 5.24 -12.04 -30.05
N GLN A 349 5.16 -10.75 -29.80
CA GLN A 349 3.89 -10.05 -29.59
C GLN A 349 3.08 -10.01 -30.89
N ILE A 350 3.70 -9.66 -32.01
CA ILE A 350 3.08 -9.68 -33.35
C ILE A 350 2.53 -11.07 -33.67
N GLU A 351 3.36 -12.11 -33.55
CA GLU A 351 2.96 -13.50 -33.82
C GLU A 351 1.71 -13.90 -33.02
N ARG A 352 1.65 -13.50 -31.76
CA ARG A 352 0.51 -13.80 -30.87
C ARG A 352 -0.75 -13.04 -31.27
N ILE A 353 -0.63 -11.77 -31.68
CA ILE A 353 -1.76 -10.97 -32.16
C ILE A 353 -2.27 -11.53 -33.50
N GLU A 354 -1.37 -11.83 -34.41
CA GLU A 354 -1.72 -12.40 -35.72
C GLU A 354 -2.37 -13.80 -35.58
N ALA A 355 -1.93 -14.60 -34.60
CA ALA A 355 -2.58 -15.88 -34.27
C ALA A 355 -4.01 -15.73 -33.76
N ILE A 356 -4.28 -14.67 -32.97
CA ILE A 356 -5.65 -14.34 -32.55
C ILE A 356 -6.49 -13.94 -33.77
N LYS A 357 -5.97 -13.09 -34.65
CA LYS A 357 -6.69 -12.57 -35.82
C LYS A 357 -6.95 -13.66 -36.87
N SER A 358 -6.03 -14.60 -37.03
CA SER A 358 -6.16 -15.70 -38.01
C SER A 358 -7.12 -16.82 -37.59
N ASN A 359 -7.45 -16.94 -36.30
CA ASN A 359 -8.38 -17.94 -35.79
C ASN A 359 -9.78 -17.37 -35.60
N PRO A 360 -10.78 -17.72 -36.45
CA PRO A 360 -12.12 -17.11 -36.39
C PRO A 360 -12.83 -17.27 -35.02
N LYS A 361 -12.62 -18.40 -34.34
CA LYS A 361 -13.23 -18.65 -33.02
C LYS A 361 -12.62 -17.78 -31.95
N ILE A 362 -11.29 -17.67 -31.95
CA ILE A 362 -10.54 -16.85 -30.98
C ILE A 362 -10.84 -15.38 -31.28
N PHE A 363 -10.82 -14.98 -32.56
CA PHE A 363 -11.18 -13.63 -32.98
C PHE A 363 -12.57 -13.23 -32.49
N ALA A 364 -13.58 -14.02 -32.78
CA ALA A 364 -14.94 -13.76 -32.34
C ALA A 364 -15.03 -13.63 -30.80
N SER A 365 -14.41 -14.54 -30.04
CA SER A 365 -14.44 -14.48 -28.59
C SER A 365 -13.64 -13.31 -28.00
N THR A 366 -12.54 -12.89 -28.64
CA THR A 366 -11.69 -11.79 -28.17
C THR A 366 -12.33 -10.43 -28.42
N PHE A 367 -12.89 -10.24 -29.62
CA PHE A 367 -13.50 -8.97 -30.04
C PHE A 367 -15.02 -8.92 -29.87
N THR A 368 -15.61 -9.87 -29.13
CA THR A 368 -17.01 -9.84 -28.72
C THR A 368 -17.22 -8.81 -27.62
N GLY A 369 -18.26 -7.99 -27.76
CA GLY A 369 -18.47 -6.84 -26.87
C GLY A 369 -17.58 -5.66 -27.28
N SER A 370 -18.20 -4.54 -27.54
CA SER A 370 -17.45 -3.36 -27.99
C SER A 370 -16.67 -2.75 -26.82
N ALA A 371 -15.35 -2.67 -26.93
CA ALA A 371 -14.56 -1.80 -26.06
C ALA A 371 -14.56 -0.34 -26.57
N GLU A 372 -15.29 -0.05 -27.66
CA GLU A 372 -15.28 1.25 -28.33
C GLU A 372 -15.92 2.34 -27.48
N ASP A 373 -16.99 2.00 -26.79
CA ASP A 373 -17.79 2.91 -25.96
C ASP A 373 -17.40 2.88 -24.48
N ASP A 374 -16.46 2.04 -24.07
CA ASP A 374 -15.94 2.01 -22.71
C ASP A 374 -15.38 3.38 -22.28
N ILE A 375 -15.59 3.73 -21.02
CA ILE A 375 -15.20 5.01 -20.46
C ILE A 375 -14.07 4.78 -19.45
N ILE A 376 -12.93 5.44 -19.64
CA ILE A 376 -11.80 5.40 -18.69
C ILE A 376 -11.72 6.71 -17.92
N THR A 377 -11.63 6.61 -16.58
CA THR A 377 -11.60 7.76 -15.69
C THR A 377 -10.47 7.67 -14.66
N GLN A 378 -10.15 8.80 -14.05
CA GLN A 378 -9.20 8.91 -12.94
C GLN A 378 -9.90 9.09 -11.58
N GLU A 379 -11.22 8.93 -11.54
CA GLU A 379 -12.05 8.90 -10.34
C GLU A 379 -13.00 7.71 -10.44
N ILE A 380 -13.42 7.19 -9.29
CA ILE A 380 -14.37 6.10 -9.18
C ILE A 380 -15.69 6.65 -8.63
N HIS A 381 -16.76 6.60 -9.40
CA HIS A 381 -18.10 6.97 -8.98
C HIS A 381 -18.96 5.73 -8.77
N LEU A 382 -19.51 5.58 -7.57
CA LEU A 382 -20.31 4.42 -7.18
C LEU A 382 -21.68 4.86 -6.66
N ALA A 383 -22.70 4.10 -7.02
CA ALA A 383 -24.04 4.36 -6.51
C ALA A 383 -24.21 3.83 -5.08
N LYS A 384 -24.71 4.69 -4.19
CA LYS A 384 -25.13 4.31 -2.84
C LYS A 384 -26.21 3.24 -2.92
N ASP A 385 -26.21 2.31 -1.97
CA ASP A 385 -27.18 1.21 -1.82
C ASP A 385 -27.27 0.23 -3.01
N SER A 386 -26.32 0.31 -3.96
CA SER A 386 -26.20 -0.60 -5.09
C SER A 386 -25.02 -1.56 -4.91
N LEU A 387 -25.21 -2.83 -5.29
CA LEU A 387 -24.12 -3.80 -5.25
C LEU A 387 -23.16 -3.53 -6.42
N VAL A 388 -21.88 -3.35 -6.11
CA VAL A 388 -20.82 -3.06 -7.06
C VAL A 388 -19.74 -4.12 -6.99
N THR A 389 -19.31 -4.59 -8.15
CA THR A 389 -18.13 -5.45 -8.29
C THR A 389 -17.00 -4.69 -8.92
N LEU A 390 -15.90 -4.56 -8.21
CA LEU A 390 -14.62 -4.08 -8.74
C LEU A 390 -13.85 -5.25 -9.33
N ASN A 391 -13.69 -5.27 -10.64
CA ASN A 391 -12.80 -6.19 -11.33
C ASN A 391 -11.41 -5.57 -11.36
N LEU A 392 -10.42 -6.25 -10.78
CA LEU A 392 -9.11 -5.69 -10.52
C LEU A 392 -8.07 -6.32 -11.43
N ARG A 393 -7.29 -5.49 -12.13
CA ARG A 393 -6.16 -5.93 -12.97
C ARG A 393 -4.93 -5.07 -12.73
N SER A 394 -3.76 -5.66 -12.83
CA SER A 394 -2.48 -4.95 -12.77
C SER A 394 -1.75 -5.02 -14.11
N LYS A 395 -1.10 -3.91 -14.46
CA LYS A 395 -0.23 -3.78 -15.63
C LYS A 395 1.15 -4.40 -15.40
N ASP A 396 1.69 -4.25 -14.21
CA ASP A 396 3.12 -4.41 -13.94
C ASP A 396 3.41 -5.35 -12.77
N ILE A 397 3.22 -4.92 -11.54
CA ILE A 397 3.52 -5.68 -10.33
C ILE A 397 2.28 -5.91 -9.47
N ILE A 398 2.44 -6.58 -8.33
CA ILE A 398 1.34 -6.77 -7.38
C ILE A 398 1.07 -5.46 -6.65
N HIS A 399 -0.18 -4.99 -6.74
CA HIS A 399 -0.76 -3.93 -5.94
C HIS A 399 -1.83 -4.49 -5.00
N SER A 400 -2.47 -3.65 -4.21
CA SER A 400 -3.63 -4.03 -3.42
C SER A 400 -4.62 -2.88 -3.36
N ALA A 401 -5.81 -3.10 -3.88
CA ALA A 401 -6.91 -2.15 -3.80
C ALA A 401 -7.47 -2.15 -2.37
N TRP A 402 -7.37 -1.04 -1.66
CA TRP A 402 -7.80 -0.90 -0.28
C TRP A 402 -8.70 0.32 -0.11
N LEU A 403 -9.91 0.07 0.34
CA LEU A 403 -10.91 1.08 0.66
C LEU A 403 -11.22 1.00 2.16
N PRO A 404 -10.46 1.72 3.02
CA PRO A 404 -10.51 1.56 4.47
C PRO A 404 -11.91 1.79 5.06
N HIS A 405 -12.60 2.83 4.64
CA HIS A 405 -13.93 3.17 5.14
C HIS A 405 -15.01 2.14 4.76
N PHE A 406 -14.78 1.36 3.70
CA PHE A 406 -15.68 0.28 3.26
C PHE A 406 -15.27 -1.09 3.76
N ARG A 407 -14.16 -1.22 4.50
CA ARG A 407 -13.58 -2.52 4.93
C ARG A 407 -13.35 -3.47 3.76
N ALA A 408 -13.00 -2.90 2.60
CA ALA A 408 -12.76 -3.63 1.37
C ALA A 408 -11.26 -3.65 1.03
N GLN A 409 -10.71 -4.83 0.76
CA GLN A 409 -9.33 -4.99 0.35
C GLN A 409 -9.19 -6.23 -0.53
N MET A 410 -8.47 -6.09 -1.65
CA MET A 410 -8.15 -7.20 -2.54
C MET A 410 -6.81 -6.97 -3.24
N ASN A 411 -5.99 -7.99 -3.31
CA ASN A 411 -4.75 -7.94 -4.07
C ASN A 411 -5.03 -7.87 -5.56
N VAL A 412 -4.24 -7.07 -6.27
CA VAL A 412 -4.32 -6.85 -7.71
C VAL A 412 -3.06 -7.44 -8.34
N VAL A 413 -3.22 -8.60 -8.99
CA VAL A 413 -2.10 -9.45 -9.41
C VAL A 413 -1.95 -9.40 -10.93
N PRO A 414 -0.73 -9.16 -11.48
CA PRO A 414 -0.50 -9.22 -12.90
C PRO A 414 -0.85 -10.59 -13.48
N GLY A 415 -1.62 -10.61 -14.58
CA GLY A 415 -2.02 -11.84 -15.25
C GLY A 415 -3.10 -12.68 -14.56
N MET A 416 -3.54 -12.27 -13.36
CA MET A 416 -4.62 -12.93 -12.61
C MET A 416 -5.68 -11.90 -12.20
N PRO A 417 -6.78 -11.75 -12.95
CA PRO A 417 -7.88 -10.87 -12.56
C PRO A 417 -8.46 -11.30 -11.22
N THR A 418 -8.60 -10.34 -10.31
CA THR A 418 -9.27 -10.55 -9.02
C THR A 418 -10.51 -9.68 -8.95
N LYS A 419 -11.39 -9.94 -8.01
CA LYS A 419 -12.61 -9.15 -7.83
C LYS A 419 -12.94 -8.95 -6.36
N PHE A 420 -13.60 -7.85 -6.07
CA PHE A 420 -14.19 -7.57 -4.78
C PHE A 420 -15.58 -6.97 -4.97
N THR A 421 -16.57 -7.51 -4.26
CA THR A 421 -17.95 -7.08 -4.37
C THR A 421 -18.42 -6.52 -3.05
N PHE A 422 -19.01 -5.32 -3.06
CA PHE A 422 -19.53 -4.66 -1.87
C PHE A 422 -20.69 -3.70 -2.22
N LYS A 423 -21.42 -3.31 -1.18
CA LYS A 423 -22.52 -2.35 -1.29
C LYS A 423 -22.21 -1.14 -0.41
N PRO A 424 -21.93 0.03 -1.00
CA PRO A 424 -21.78 1.28 -0.26
C PRO A 424 -23.11 1.68 0.40
N THR A 425 -23.04 2.09 1.68
CA THR A 425 -24.24 2.50 2.46
C THR A 425 -24.23 3.97 2.85
N LYS A 426 -23.08 4.64 2.75
CA LYS A 426 -22.92 6.06 3.12
C LYS A 426 -22.40 6.83 1.92
N SER A 427 -23.11 7.91 1.54
CA SER A 427 -22.67 8.80 0.45
C SER A 427 -21.45 9.64 0.88
N THR A 428 -20.74 10.20 -0.10
CA THR A 428 -19.66 11.17 0.14
C THR A 428 -20.20 12.40 0.85
N ALA A 429 -21.40 12.88 0.47
CA ALA A 429 -22.04 14.00 1.13
C ALA A 429 -22.40 13.72 2.60
N ASP A 430 -22.85 12.50 2.92
CA ASP A 430 -23.11 12.10 4.31
C ASP A 430 -21.81 12.00 5.12
N ALA A 431 -20.73 11.50 4.49
CA ALA A 431 -19.41 11.41 5.12
C ALA A 431 -18.82 12.82 5.40
N LYS A 432 -18.97 13.77 4.47
CA LYS A 432 -18.53 15.15 4.66
C LYS A 432 -19.22 15.83 5.87
N LYS A 433 -20.50 15.55 6.12
CA LYS A 433 -21.20 16.05 7.31
C LYS A 433 -20.62 15.50 8.62
N GLU A 434 -20.06 14.28 8.57
CA GLU A 434 -19.50 13.60 9.75
C GLU A 434 -18.03 13.95 9.99
N PHE A 435 -17.23 14.05 8.92
CA PHE A 435 -15.77 14.20 9.00
C PHE A 435 -15.27 15.60 8.59
N GLY A 436 -16.14 16.46 8.09
CA GLY A 436 -15.80 17.79 7.58
C GLY A 436 -15.86 17.85 6.05
N GLU A 437 -16.01 19.09 5.52
CA GLU A 437 -16.21 19.34 4.08
C GLU A 437 -15.04 18.88 3.20
N GLU A 438 -13.81 18.83 3.74
CA GLU A 438 -12.61 18.39 3.04
C GLU A 438 -12.49 16.86 2.91
N PHE A 439 -13.41 16.12 3.54
CA PHE A 439 -13.36 14.66 3.51
C PHE A 439 -13.63 14.11 2.12
N GLU A 440 -12.79 13.15 1.68
CA GLU A 440 -12.98 12.38 0.46
C GLU A 440 -12.68 10.90 0.71
N TYR A 441 -13.43 10.03 0.06
CA TYR A 441 -13.07 8.61 0.02
C TYR A 441 -11.97 8.37 -1.01
N TYR A 442 -11.04 7.49 -0.66
CA TYR A 442 -9.98 7.04 -1.57
C TYR A 442 -9.85 5.52 -1.59
N LEU A 443 -9.49 5.00 -2.74
CA LEU A 443 -8.90 3.69 -2.89
C LEU A 443 -7.38 3.87 -2.90
N TYR A 444 -6.71 3.23 -1.96
CA TYR A 444 -5.26 3.28 -1.79
C TYR A 444 -4.60 1.99 -2.24
N CYS A 445 -3.31 2.06 -2.55
CA CYS A 445 -2.48 0.87 -2.65
C CYS A 445 -1.95 0.49 -1.26
N ASN A 446 -2.24 -0.73 -0.80
CA ASN A 446 -1.78 -1.23 0.49
C ASN A 446 -0.75 -2.39 0.36
N LYS A 447 -0.12 -2.52 -0.81
CA LYS A 447 0.98 -3.46 -1.07
C LYS A 447 2.17 -2.69 -1.65
N ILE A 448 3.34 -2.74 -0.99
CA ILE A 448 4.54 -2.03 -1.46
C ILE A 448 4.81 -2.39 -2.93
N CYS A 449 4.72 -1.37 -3.79
CA CYS A 449 4.82 -1.50 -5.24
C CYS A 449 5.93 -0.65 -5.86
N GLY A 450 6.76 0.04 -5.07
CA GLY A 450 7.89 0.84 -5.54
C GLY A 450 7.99 2.21 -4.87
N ALA A 451 8.77 3.10 -5.45
CA ALA A 451 9.17 4.37 -4.83
C ALA A 451 7.98 5.30 -4.50
N SER A 452 6.98 5.39 -5.36
CA SER A 452 5.79 6.24 -5.14
C SER A 452 4.57 5.48 -4.61
N HIS A 453 4.80 4.32 -3.97
CA HIS A 453 3.73 3.53 -3.35
C HIS A 453 2.86 4.33 -2.38
N TYR A 454 3.45 5.20 -1.58
CA TYR A 454 2.77 6.01 -0.57
C TYR A 454 1.74 6.99 -1.14
N ASN A 455 1.91 7.39 -2.40
CA ASN A 455 1.02 8.35 -3.08
C ASN A 455 0.06 7.69 -4.08
N MET A 456 0.08 6.36 -4.19
CA MET A 456 -0.77 5.62 -5.12
C MET A 456 -2.19 5.52 -4.61
N LYS A 457 -3.05 6.47 -5.00
CA LYS A 457 -4.46 6.56 -4.62
C LYS A 457 -5.33 7.04 -5.79
N ILE A 458 -6.62 6.75 -5.72
CA ILE A 458 -7.65 7.26 -6.63
C ILE A 458 -8.87 7.67 -5.81
N LYS A 459 -9.46 8.81 -6.15
CA LYS A 459 -10.66 9.33 -5.50
C LYS A 459 -11.87 8.44 -5.78
N VAL A 460 -12.70 8.25 -4.75
CA VAL A 460 -13.95 7.48 -4.82
C VAL A 460 -15.10 8.38 -4.38
N VAL A 461 -16.09 8.53 -5.23
CA VAL A 461 -17.29 9.33 -4.95
C VAL A 461 -18.49 8.38 -4.82
N ILE A 462 -19.20 8.48 -3.71
CA ILE A 462 -20.44 7.72 -3.47
C ILE A 462 -21.60 8.69 -3.52
N GLU A 463 -22.50 8.47 -4.47
CA GLU A 463 -23.61 9.36 -4.75
C GLU A 463 -24.87 8.57 -5.16
N SER A 464 -25.95 9.21 -5.53
CA SER A 464 -27.15 8.52 -6.02
C SER A 464 -26.89 7.91 -7.41
N GLN A 465 -27.64 6.88 -7.79
CA GLN A 465 -27.55 6.28 -9.13
C GLN A 465 -27.76 7.30 -10.25
N ALA A 466 -28.69 8.25 -10.06
CA ALA A 466 -28.98 9.29 -11.04
C ALA A 466 -27.80 10.25 -11.25
N GLU A 467 -27.08 10.59 -10.19
CA GLU A 467 -25.88 11.42 -10.24
C GLU A 467 -24.75 10.68 -10.96
N VAL A 468 -24.51 9.40 -10.64
CA VAL A 468 -23.54 8.54 -11.35
C VAL A 468 -23.85 8.48 -12.85
N ASP A 469 -25.12 8.23 -13.21
CA ASP A 469 -25.54 8.13 -14.61
C ASP A 469 -25.40 9.50 -15.35
N THR A 470 -25.61 10.60 -14.65
CA THR A 470 -25.40 11.95 -15.17
C THR A 470 -23.91 12.23 -15.39
N TRP A 471 -23.09 11.90 -14.40
CA TRP A 471 -21.63 12.05 -14.49
C TRP A 471 -21.03 11.20 -15.62
N LEU A 472 -21.46 9.93 -15.77
CA LEU A 472 -21.00 9.07 -16.86
C LEU A 472 -21.31 9.68 -18.25
N LYS A 473 -22.45 10.34 -18.43
CA LYS A 473 -22.78 11.02 -19.69
C LYS A 473 -21.87 12.20 -20.02
N THR A 474 -21.18 12.76 -19.03
CA THR A 474 -20.19 13.83 -19.28
C THR A 474 -18.82 13.29 -19.69
N GLN A 475 -18.60 12.00 -19.51
CA GLN A 475 -17.32 11.36 -19.84
C GLN A 475 -17.26 11.01 -21.33
N GLN A 476 -16.06 10.91 -21.87
CA GLN A 476 -15.86 10.55 -23.27
C GLN A 476 -15.52 9.07 -23.40
N PRO A 477 -16.05 8.36 -24.40
CA PRO A 477 -15.61 7.02 -24.74
C PRO A 477 -14.12 6.99 -25.11
N VAL A 478 -13.46 5.84 -24.83
CA VAL A 478 -12.03 5.65 -25.07
C VAL A 478 -11.69 5.79 -26.55
N PHE A 479 -12.49 5.17 -27.42
CA PHE A 479 -12.31 5.19 -28.85
C PHE A 479 -13.47 5.98 -29.49
N LYS A 480 -13.34 7.29 -29.52
CA LYS A 480 -14.34 8.15 -30.13
C LYS A 480 -14.37 7.93 -31.65
N LYS A 481 -15.50 7.54 -32.21
CA LYS A 481 -15.75 7.76 -33.63
C LYS A 481 -15.67 9.25 -33.89
N VAL A 482 -14.69 9.68 -34.66
CA VAL A 482 -14.73 11.02 -35.25
C VAL A 482 -15.92 11.00 -36.19
N GLU A 483 -17.09 11.52 -35.76
CA GLU A 483 -18.14 11.87 -36.70
C GLU A 483 -17.51 12.85 -37.67
N THR A 484 -17.22 12.37 -38.88
CA THR A 484 -16.97 13.25 -40.01
C THR A 484 -18.23 14.05 -40.16
N VAL A 485 -18.23 15.29 -39.67
CA VAL A 485 -19.26 16.27 -39.99
C VAL A 485 -19.36 16.23 -41.51
N PRO A 486 -20.50 15.83 -42.09
CA PRO A 486 -20.66 15.86 -43.53
C PRO A 486 -20.37 17.30 -43.98
N ALA A 487 -19.37 17.46 -44.84
CA ALA A 487 -19.07 18.76 -45.43
C ALA A 487 -20.36 19.27 -46.04
N ILE A 488 -20.91 20.32 -45.49
CA ILE A 488 -22.01 21.05 -46.09
C ILE A 488 -21.43 21.62 -47.37
N ILE A 489 -21.64 20.93 -48.47
CA ILE A 489 -21.32 21.45 -49.80
C ILE A 489 -22.35 22.56 -50.06
N ASN A 490 -22.00 23.77 -49.64
CA ASN A 490 -22.65 24.96 -50.18
C ASN A 490 -22.17 25.15 -51.59
N THR A 491 -22.92 24.65 -52.55
CA THR A 491 -22.82 25.04 -53.94
C THR A 491 -23.34 26.46 -54.09
N THR A 492 -22.47 27.46 -53.97
CA THR A 492 -22.57 28.74 -54.68
C THR A 492 -21.25 29.47 -54.66
N ASP A 493 -20.76 29.66 -55.89
CA ASP A 493 -19.78 30.65 -56.39
C ASP A 493 -18.30 30.66 -55.92
N SER A 494 -17.56 30.31 -56.90
CA SER A 494 -16.22 30.76 -57.39
C SER A 494 -15.44 31.75 -56.58
N THR A 495 -14.13 31.38 -56.55
CA THR A 495 -12.88 32.18 -56.41
C THR A 495 -12.30 32.31 -55.04
N THR A 496 -11.08 31.83 -55.07
CA THR A 496 -9.87 32.03 -54.23
C THR A 496 -9.49 30.88 -53.30
N VAL A 497 -8.44 30.22 -53.75
CA VAL A 497 -7.59 29.27 -53.03
C VAL A 497 -6.91 29.99 -51.85
N SER A 498 -7.13 29.46 -50.66
CA SER A 498 -6.20 29.71 -49.53
C SER A 498 -6.01 28.43 -48.70
N GLU A 499 -4.78 28.02 -48.58
CA GLU A 499 -4.29 26.86 -47.85
C GLU A 499 -4.77 26.82 -46.38
N PRO A 500 -4.98 25.64 -45.79
CA PRO A 500 -5.29 25.53 -44.36
C PRO A 500 -4.01 25.64 -43.54
N VAL A 501 -3.92 26.69 -42.74
CA VAL A 501 -2.93 26.82 -41.67
C VAL A 501 -3.27 25.90 -40.51
N ASN A 502 -2.45 24.89 -40.34
CA ASN A 502 -2.51 23.96 -39.21
C ASN A 502 -1.94 24.67 -37.96
N LYS A 503 -2.78 25.08 -37.04
CA LYS A 503 -2.35 25.52 -35.68
C LYS A 503 -2.69 24.45 -34.66
N LEU A 504 -1.71 23.60 -34.40
CA LEU A 504 -1.65 22.88 -33.11
C LEU A 504 -1.23 23.92 -32.06
N ALA A 505 -2.08 24.23 -31.12
CA ALA A 505 -1.71 24.91 -29.88
C ALA A 505 -1.51 23.90 -28.79
N LEU A 506 -0.26 23.71 -28.43
CA LEU A 506 0.17 23.14 -27.15
C LEU A 506 -0.13 24.16 -26.04
N LYS A 507 -0.89 23.75 -25.05
CA LYS A 507 -0.78 24.21 -23.67
C LYS A 507 -1.08 23.05 -22.73
#